data_3f5eaddc9c399bd917fc2765475e90c3
#
_entry.id   3f5eaddc9c399bd917fc2765475e90c3
#
_cell.length_a   1.000
_cell.length_b   1.000
_cell.length_c   1.000
_cell.angle_alpha   90.00
_cell.angle_beta   90.00
_cell.angle_gamma   90.00
#
_symmetry.space_group_name_H-M   'P 1'
#
loop_
_entity.id
_entity.type
_entity.pdbx_description
1 polymer ?
#
loop_
_entity_poly.entity_id
_entity_poly.type
_entity_poly.pdbx_seq_one_letter_code
_entity_poly.pdbx_strand_id
1 'polypeptide(L)'
;GRLKLVNGDNVEIMPGIRVFTGSKHTFENQYLLVNANSEKNKILLASDAIWFYLNLEKELPISVCMDTASYVRAIKRLKTLVTNPDLIIPGHDDMVFSKYTAVQDGIVRIGE
;
A
#
# COMPACT_ATOMS: atom_id res chain seq x y z
N GLY A 1 10.47 13.73 -21.36
CA GLY A 1 10.61 14.07 -19.94
C GLY A 1 10.59 12.81 -19.06
N ARG A 2 10.99 12.98 -17.82
CA ARG A 2 11.01 11.86 -16.84
C ARG A 2 9.71 11.73 -16.04
N LEU A 3 8.83 12.71 -16.14
CA LEU A 3 7.55 12.74 -15.45
C LEU A 3 6.45 12.25 -16.37
N LYS A 4 5.70 11.23 -15.91
CA LYS A 4 4.46 10.78 -16.54
C LYS A 4 3.35 10.90 -15.51
N LEU A 5 2.36 11.72 -15.79
CA LEU A 5 1.17 11.80 -14.94
C LEU A 5 0.29 10.58 -15.19
N VAL A 6 -0.16 9.97 -14.09
CA VAL A 6 -1.11 8.85 -14.13
C VAL A 6 -2.45 9.37 -13.64
N ASN A 7 -3.45 9.30 -14.50
CA ASN A 7 -4.80 9.74 -14.19
C ASN A 7 -5.74 8.53 -14.15
N GLY A 8 -6.55 8.44 -13.11
CA GLY A 8 -7.51 7.37 -12.91
C GLY A 8 -7.10 6.38 -11.81
N ASP A 9 -7.96 5.39 -11.62
CA ASP A 9 -7.85 4.37 -10.59
C ASP A 9 -7.60 3.00 -11.23
N ASN A 10 -6.81 2.15 -10.56
CA ASN A 10 -6.45 0.81 -11.04
C ASN A 10 -5.78 0.82 -12.43
N VAL A 11 -4.83 1.72 -12.63
CA VAL A 11 -4.12 1.91 -13.90
C VAL A 11 -2.84 1.09 -13.89
N GLU A 12 -2.65 0.24 -14.89
CA GLU A 12 -1.36 -0.45 -15.08
C GLU A 12 -0.36 0.52 -15.71
N ILE A 13 0.75 0.76 -14.99
CA ILE A 13 1.80 1.69 -15.43
C ILE A 13 2.99 1.00 -16.08
N MET A 14 3.17 -0.28 -15.76
CA MET A 14 4.10 -1.21 -16.41
C MET A 14 3.67 -2.64 -16.07
N PRO A 15 4.11 -3.66 -16.82
CA PRO A 15 3.69 -5.04 -16.57
C PRO A 15 3.86 -5.45 -15.11
N GLY A 16 2.75 -5.86 -14.48
CA GLY A 16 2.73 -6.29 -13.09
C GLY A 16 2.73 -5.16 -12.05
N ILE A 17 2.68 -3.89 -12.44
CA ILE A 17 2.61 -2.77 -11.49
C ILE A 17 1.38 -1.91 -11.80
N ARG A 18 0.49 -1.79 -10.81
CA ARG A 18 -0.74 -1.00 -10.91
C ARG A 18 -0.78 0.09 -9.85
N VAL A 19 -1.32 1.24 -10.24
CA VAL A 19 -1.56 2.38 -9.36
C VAL A 19 -3.04 2.47 -9.02
N PHE A 20 -3.32 2.71 -7.75
CA PHE A 20 -4.67 2.94 -7.24
C PHE A 20 -4.75 4.30 -6.56
N THR A 21 -5.95 4.87 -6.52
CA THR A 21 -6.23 6.16 -5.87
C THR A 21 -7.30 6.02 -4.80
N GLY A 22 -7.58 7.10 -4.06
CA GLY A 22 -8.76 7.20 -3.21
C GLY A 22 -8.52 6.91 -1.73
N SER A 23 -7.28 6.94 -1.24
CA SER A 23 -7.00 6.77 0.20
C SER A 23 -7.49 7.92 1.08
N LYS A 24 -7.72 9.12 0.48
CA LYS A 24 -8.19 10.32 1.19
C LYS A 24 -7.25 10.86 2.28
N HIS A 25 -5.98 10.48 2.24
CA HIS A 25 -4.93 11.25 2.92
C HIS A 25 -4.82 12.64 2.26
N THR A 26 -4.60 12.65 0.94
CA THR A 26 -4.71 13.82 0.06
C THR A 26 -5.59 13.48 -1.15
N PHE A 27 -5.94 14.48 -1.98
CA PHE A 27 -6.76 14.24 -3.18
C PHE A 27 -6.10 13.28 -4.16
N GLU A 28 -4.78 13.44 -4.36
CA GLU A 28 -4.00 12.72 -5.37
C GLU A 28 -3.14 11.60 -4.77
N ASN A 29 -3.40 11.19 -3.54
CA ASN A 29 -2.66 10.09 -2.92
C ASN A 29 -2.86 8.80 -3.70
N GLN A 30 -1.76 8.14 -3.99
CA GLN A 30 -1.72 6.88 -4.74
C GLN A 30 -1.02 5.79 -3.91
N TYR A 31 -1.38 4.55 -4.16
CA TYR A 31 -0.71 3.37 -3.66
C TYR A 31 -0.49 2.37 -4.78
N LEU A 32 0.51 1.50 -4.63
CA LEU A 32 0.97 0.59 -5.67
C LEU A 32 0.64 -0.86 -5.34
N LEU A 33 0.14 -1.59 -6.32
CA LEU A 33 0.05 -3.04 -6.28
C LEU A 33 1.12 -3.62 -7.22
N VAL A 34 2.02 -4.41 -6.66
CA VAL A 34 3.07 -5.11 -7.39
C VAL A 34 2.71 -6.58 -7.46
N ASN A 35 2.62 -7.13 -8.66
CA ASN A 35 2.39 -8.54 -8.88
C ASN A 35 3.73 -9.26 -9.06
N ALA A 36 4.25 -9.83 -7.96
CA ALA A 36 5.51 -10.55 -7.96
C ALA A 36 5.27 -12.02 -8.36
N ASN A 37 5.21 -12.26 -9.67
CA ASN A 37 5.22 -13.59 -10.30
C ASN A 37 3.97 -14.48 -10.13
N SER A 38 3.01 -14.14 -9.27
CA SER A 38 1.76 -14.89 -9.12
C SER A 38 0.66 -14.06 -8.45
N GLU A 39 -0.61 -14.47 -8.65
CA GLU A 39 -1.76 -13.88 -7.95
C GLU A 39 -1.64 -13.96 -6.42
N LYS A 40 -0.90 -14.95 -5.91
CA LYS A 40 -0.69 -15.15 -4.46
C LYS A 40 0.34 -14.21 -3.86
N ASN A 41 1.21 -13.61 -4.68
CA ASN A 41 2.32 -12.77 -4.26
C ASN A 41 2.10 -11.30 -4.64
N LYS A 42 0.87 -10.84 -4.61
CA LYS A 42 0.56 -9.42 -4.76
C LYS A 42 0.97 -8.66 -3.52
N ILE A 43 1.91 -7.73 -3.69
CA ILE A 43 2.41 -6.86 -2.64
C ILE A 43 1.80 -5.47 -2.82
N LEU A 44 1.18 -4.95 -1.78
CA LEU A 44 0.60 -3.61 -1.77
C LEU A 44 1.50 -2.65 -1.01
N LEU A 45 2.08 -1.68 -1.69
CA LEU A 45 2.83 -0.58 -1.10
C LEU A 45 1.83 0.54 -0.81
N ALA A 46 1.41 0.65 0.44
CA ALA A 46 0.27 1.47 0.82
C ALA A 46 0.55 2.97 0.88
N SER A 47 1.85 3.38 0.96
CA SER A 47 2.19 4.81 1.12
C SER A 47 1.38 5.44 2.27
N ASP A 48 0.88 6.65 2.10
CA ASP A 48 0.08 7.36 3.11
C ASP A 48 -1.38 6.88 3.21
N ALA A 49 -1.75 5.85 2.45
CA ALA A 49 -3.03 5.17 2.65
C ALA A 49 -3.05 4.33 3.95
N ILE A 50 -1.89 3.88 4.40
CA ILE A 50 -1.69 3.18 5.68
C ILE A 50 -0.34 3.64 6.25
N TRP A 51 -0.34 4.30 7.40
CA TRP A 51 0.92 4.70 8.04
C TRP A 51 1.54 3.58 8.86
N PHE A 52 0.74 2.89 9.68
CA PHE A 52 1.22 1.85 10.60
C PHE A 52 0.39 0.57 10.45
N TYR A 53 0.97 -0.57 10.77
CA TYR A 53 0.23 -1.84 10.87
C TYR A 53 -0.98 -1.75 11.80
N LEU A 54 -0.89 -0.93 12.85
CA LEU A 54 -2.02 -0.67 13.74
C LEU A 54 -3.23 -0.08 13.01
N ASN A 55 -3.01 0.85 12.06
CA ASN A 55 -4.10 1.40 11.24
C ASN A 55 -4.78 0.31 10.41
N LEU A 56 -3.97 -0.57 9.84
CA LEU A 56 -4.47 -1.70 9.04
C LEU A 56 -5.25 -2.71 9.90
N GLU A 57 -4.70 -3.07 11.05
CA GLU A 57 -5.29 -4.06 11.96
C GLU A 57 -6.60 -3.60 12.55
N LYS A 58 -6.62 -2.38 13.09
CA LYS A 58 -7.79 -1.80 13.79
C LYS A 58 -8.73 -1.01 12.89
N GLU A 59 -8.38 -0.87 11.59
CA GLU A 59 -9.14 -0.03 10.64
C GLU A 59 -9.30 1.41 11.11
N LEU A 60 -8.23 1.94 11.74
CA LEU A 60 -8.21 3.29 12.28
C LEU A 60 -7.66 4.28 11.26
N PRO A 61 -8.30 5.46 11.11
CA PRO A 61 -7.74 6.51 10.27
C PRO A 61 -6.49 7.12 10.93
N ILE A 62 -5.66 7.75 10.11
CA ILE A 62 -4.60 8.63 10.59
C ILE A 62 -5.17 10.01 10.96
N SER A 63 -4.44 10.75 11.79
CA SER A 63 -4.87 12.10 12.23
C SER A 63 -4.86 13.12 11.09
N VAL A 64 -4.08 12.89 10.05
CA VAL A 64 -3.94 13.79 8.88
C VAL A 64 -4.63 13.14 7.69
N CYS A 65 -5.95 13.25 7.61
CA CYS A 65 -6.74 12.81 6.48
C CYS A 65 -7.84 13.82 6.15
N MET A 66 -8.22 13.88 4.89
CA MET A 66 -9.23 14.83 4.42
C MET A 66 -10.65 14.43 4.81
N ASP A 67 -10.93 13.13 4.87
CA ASP A 67 -12.23 12.58 5.24
C ASP A 67 -12.02 11.22 5.91
N THR A 68 -12.29 11.20 7.21
CA THR A 68 -12.12 10.02 8.08
C THR A 68 -12.92 8.81 7.59
N ALA A 69 -14.18 9.00 7.23
CA ALA A 69 -15.03 7.88 6.78
C ALA A 69 -14.54 7.30 5.46
N SER A 70 -14.14 8.15 4.53
CA SER A 70 -13.56 7.71 3.25
C SER A 70 -12.20 7.04 3.43
N TYR A 71 -11.39 7.52 4.38
CA TYR A 71 -10.12 6.89 4.71
C TYR A 71 -10.32 5.45 5.24
N VAL A 72 -11.26 5.25 6.16
CA VAL A 72 -11.59 3.90 6.68
C VAL A 72 -12.12 2.99 5.55
N ARG A 73 -12.96 3.52 4.64
CA ARG A 73 -13.39 2.75 3.46
C ARG A 73 -12.22 2.35 2.57
N ALA A 74 -11.23 3.25 2.42
CA ALA A 74 -10.02 2.94 1.67
C ALA A 74 -9.20 1.81 2.32
N ILE A 75 -9.04 1.81 3.65
CA ILE A 75 -8.38 0.71 4.37
C ILE A 75 -9.05 -0.64 4.04
N LYS A 76 -10.38 -0.69 4.11
CA LYS A 76 -11.13 -1.91 3.78
C LYS A 76 -10.91 -2.34 2.34
N ARG A 77 -10.88 -1.39 1.41
CA ARG A 77 -10.60 -1.67 0.00
C ARG A 77 -9.19 -2.24 -0.19
N LEU A 78 -8.16 -1.67 0.44
CA LEU A 78 -6.78 -2.17 0.33
C LEU A 78 -6.69 -3.65 0.70
N LYS A 79 -7.39 -4.06 1.75
CA LYS A 79 -7.44 -5.47 2.17
C LYS A 79 -8.02 -6.42 1.11
N THR A 80 -8.85 -5.93 0.21
CA THR A 80 -9.43 -6.76 -0.87
C THR A 80 -8.52 -6.94 -2.08
N LEU A 81 -7.46 -6.15 -2.18
CA LEU A 81 -6.54 -6.17 -3.33
C LEU A 81 -5.44 -7.24 -3.22
N VAL A 82 -5.24 -7.79 -2.04
CA VAL A 82 -4.26 -8.84 -1.75
C VAL A 82 -4.96 -10.06 -1.14
N THR A 83 -4.37 -11.23 -1.34
CA THR A 83 -4.89 -12.46 -0.72
C THR A 83 -4.37 -12.65 0.71
N ASN A 84 -3.21 -12.06 1.02
CA ASN A 84 -2.59 -12.10 2.32
C ASN A 84 -2.39 -10.66 2.84
N PRO A 85 -3.08 -10.24 3.92
CA PRO A 85 -2.91 -8.92 4.52
C PRO A 85 -1.47 -8.61 4.97
N ASP A 86 -0.66 -9.64 5.24
CA ASP A 86 0.76 -9.49 5.56
C ASP A 86 1.58 -8.89 4.40
N LEU A 87 1.05 -8.90 3.19
CA LEU A 87 1.67 -8.29 2.02
C LEU A 87 1.22 -6.83 1.78
N ILE A 88 0.54 -6.21 2.74
CA ILE A 88 0.27 -4.77 2.75
C ILE A 88 1.37 -4.08 3.56
N ILE A 89 2.15 -3.25 2.88
CA ILE A 89 3.31 -2.56 3.45
C ILE A 89 2.92 -1.12 3.77
N PRO A 90 2.88 -0.72 5.05
CA PRO A 90 2.59 0.65 5.46
C PRO A 90 3.72 1.61 5.08
N GLY A 91 3.38 2.91 4.98
CA GLY A 91 4.34 3.92 4.54
C GLY A 91 5.29 4.43 5.63
N HIS A 92 4.94 4.29 6.92
CA HIS A 92 5.63 4.95 8.03
C HIS A 92 5.91 4.02 9.23
N ASP A 93 5.95 2.71 9.02
CA ASP A 93 6.13 1.74 10.11
C ASP A 93 7.46 0.99 9.96
N ASP A 94 8.37 1.19 10.91
CA ASP A 94 9.66 0.52 10.96
C ASP A 94 9.55 -0.97 11.33
N MET A 95 8.39 -1.43 11.81
CA MET A 95 8.12 -2.86 11.99
C MET A 95 8.29 -3.68 10.70
N VAL A 96 8.28 -3.04 9.53
CA VAL A 96 8.62 -3.68 8.25
C VAL A 96 9.95 -4.42 8.35
N PHE A 97 10.97 -3.83 9.00
CA PHE A 97 12.29 -4.45 9.12
C PHE A 97 12.35 -5.66 10.06
N SER A 98 11.43 -5.74 11.00
CA SER A 98 11.33 -6.89 11.91
C SER A 98 10.36 -7.97 11.42
N LYS A 99 9.40 -7.59 10.57
CA LYS A 99 8.34 -8.49 10.08
C LYS A 99 8.82 -9.40 8.95
N TYR A 100 9.75 -8.94 8.12
CA TYR A 100 10.22 -9.67 6.95
C TYR A 100 11.67 -10.15 7.10
N THR A 101 12.06 -11.11 6.25
CA THR A 101 13.40 -11.69 6.28
C THR A 101 14.46 -10.66 5.93
N ALA A 102 15.37 -10.38 6.86
CA ALA A 102 16.52 -9.53 6.60
C ALA A 102 17.43 -10.15 5.53
N VAL A 103 17.81 -9.37 4.54
CA VAL A 103 18.78 -9.72 3.50
C VAL A 103 20.15 -9.15 3.85
N GLN A 104 20.15 -7.91 4.31
CA GLN A 104 21.30 -7.21 4.89
C GLN A 104 20.78 -6.08 5.79
N ASP A 105 21.68 -5.32 6.44
CA ASP A 105 21.30 -4.19 7.29
C ASP A 105 20.44 -3.18 6.52
N GLY A 106 19.26 -2.86 7.06
CA GLY A 106 18.28 -1.96 6.44
C GLY A 106 17.57 -2.47 5.18
N ILE A 107 17.75 -3.75 4.80
CA ILE A 107 17.08 -4.35 3.64
C ILE A 107 16.37 -5.65 4.02
N VAL A 108 15.09 -5.73 3.71
CA VAL A 108 14.27 -6.92 3.92
C VAL A 108 13.68 -7.42 2.62
N ARG A 109 13.44 -8.74 2.56
CA ARG A 109 12.73 -9.38 1.44
C ARG A 109 11.25 -9.49 1.77
N ILE A 110 10.41 -8.91 0.91
CA ILE A 110 8.96 -8.98 1.01
C ILE A 110 8.44 -9.97 -0.05
N GLY A 111 7.65 -10.94 0.40
CA GLY A 111 7.18 -12.03 -0.44
C GLY A 111 8.24 -13.15 -0.62
N GLU A 112 7.86 -14.18 -1.36
CA GLU A 112 8.71 -15.35 -1.68
C GLU A 112 9.37 -15.22 -3.06
#